data_405b1591a88cad9be06a093f0e0cedc2
#
_entry.id   405b1591a88cad9be06a093f0e0cedc2
#
_cell.length_a   1.000
_cell.length_b   1.000
_cell.length_c   1.000
_cell.angle_alpha   90.00
_cell.angle_beta   90.00
_cell.angle_gamma   90.00
#
_symmetry.space_group_name_H-M   'P 1'
#
loop_
_entity.id
_entity.type
_entity.pdbx_description
1 polymer ?
#
loop_
_entity_poly.entity_id
_entity_poly.type
_entity_poly.pdbx_seq_one_letter_code
_entity_poly.pdbx_strand_id
1 'polypeptide(L)'
;MRSLPIQQERAQNLWSSFLRKVDPLARGAQLLPDPDFGFDQIGGLASAKEEILTYACAATSPEVYQHWGTFPPSAVLMIGQQGVGKSLLARALATRTETSFLTVDVPRVVLDVVHGGGKVGELIQSWTEVLDEMPPLTVFFSELEFSQAQEIGHQRPDLPIGPIMDFLLELVGRTIASENHLVLGATSHPDTLRRAFVAPGRFERVVEVIPRFPADVIETLQIHATDAQQRAGRPLLEDVDWQRVVGQISEPSTGDWVRILHAVLRRKARCEAGGESVTPVTTQDLKEEVDRFRQALKRIQVPDGGNYL
;
A
#
# COMPACT_ATOMS: atom_id res chain seq x y z
N MET A 1 12.73 15.83 18.69
CA MET A 1 12.33 14.45 18.43
C MET A 1 11.22 14.11 19.44
N ARG A 2 10.02 13.74 18.99
CA ARG A 2 8.99 13.19 19.89
C ARG A 2 9.53 11.86 20.43
N SER A 3 9.46 11.62 21.75
CA SER A 3 9.71 10.29 22.30
C SER A 3 8.62 9.34 21.82
N LEU A 4 9.00 8.19 21.28
CA LEU A 4 8.05 7.16 20.90
C LEU A 4 7.32 6.62 22.13
N PRO A 5 6.06 6.25 22.03
CA PRO A 5 5.38 5.48 23.05
C PRO A 5 6.15 4.18 23.36
N ILE A 6 6.10 3.72 24.61
CA ILE A 6 6.91 2.58 25.09
C ILE A 6 6.73 1.32 24.23
N GLN A 7 5.51 1.03 23.78
CA GLN A 7 5.27 -0.15 22.95
C GLN A 7 5.87 -0.03 21.56
N GLN A 8 5.85 1.16 20.96
CA GLN A 8 6.43 1.42 19.64
C GLN A 8 7.96 1.41 19.69
N GLU A 9 8.56 1.90 20.77
CA GLU A 9 10.00 1.79 21.01
C GLU A 9 10.42 0.32 21.19
N ARG A 10 9.64 -0.46 21.95
CA ARG A 10 9.86 -1.90 22.09
C ARG A 10 9.79 -2.62 20.75
N ALA A 11 8.75 -2.34 19.93
CA ALA A 11 8.63 -2.91 18.59
C ALA A 11 9.84 -2.60 17.72
N GLN A 12 10.31 -1.36 17.74
CA GLN A 12 11.49 -0.92 16.97
C GLN A 12 12.76 -1.66 17.40
N ASN A 13 12.97 -1.84 18.70
CA ASN A 13 14.15 -2.51 19.24
C ASN A 13 14.15 -4.00 18.90
N LEU A 14 13.01 -4.70 19.06
CA LEU A 14 12.85 -6.10 18.70
C LEU A 14 13.05 -6.30 17.19
N TRP A 15 12.43 -5.46 16.35
CA TRP A 15 12.58 -5.52 14.91
C TRP A 15 14.03 -5.29 14.47
N SER A 16 14.70 -4.28 15.02
CA SER A 16 16.11 -4.01 14.72
C SER A 16 17.03 -5.15 15.14
N SER A 17 16.71 -5.86 16.23
CA SER A 17 17.45 -7.05 16.67
C SER A 17 17.20 -8.24 15.74
N PHE A 18 15.98 -8.45 15.30
CA PHE A 18 15.59 -9.48 14.36
C PHE A 18 16.29 -9.31 13.01
N LEU A 19 16.28 -8.12 12.42
CA LEU A 19 16.91 -7.83 11.14
C LEU A 19 18.43 -8.09 11.12
N ARG A 20 19.09 -7.99 12.27
CA ARG A 20 20.52 -8.33 12.38
C ARG A 20 20.79 -9.83 12.29
N LYS A 21 19.78 -10.66 12.56
CA LYS A 21 19.90 -12.12 12.56
C LYS A 21 19.38 -12.74 11.25
N VAL A 22 18.40 -12.08 10.60
CA VAL A 22 17.64 -12.65 9.46
C VAL A 22 17.73 -11.69 8.27
N ASP A 23 18.77 -11.85 7.47
CA ASP A 23 19.06 -10.99 6.31
C ASP A 23 17.97 -11.04 5.20
N PRO A 24 17.37 -12.20 4.82
CA PRO A 24 16.41 -12.24 3.72
C PRO A 24 15.15 -11.38 3.93
N LEU A 25 14.72 -11.14 5.18
CA LEU A 25 13.57 -10.28 5.48
C LEU A 25 13.95 -8.81 5.66
N ALA A 26 15.25 -8.52 5.85
CA ALA A 26 15.73 -7.17 6.14
C ALA A 26 15.44 -6.15 5.03
N ARG A 27 15.35 -6.60 3.78
CA ARG A 27 15.12 -5.74 2.62
C ARG A 27 13.66 -5.68 2.19
N GLY A 28 12.92 -6.78 2.41
CA GLY A 28 11.53 -6.93 2.00
C GLY A 28 10.50 -6.55 3.07
N ALA A 29 10.92 -6.32 4.32
CA ALA A 29 10.00 -5.96 5.38
C ALA A 29 10.48 -4.71 6.14
N GLN A 30 9.57 -3.75 6.35
CA GLN A 30 9.86 -2.46 6.97
C GLN A 30 8.88 -2.17 8.09
N LEU A 31 9.39 -1.86 9.27
CA LEU A 31 8.61 -1.39 10.41
C LEU A 31 8.61 0.14 10.45
N LEU A 32 7.41 0.73 10.48
CA LEU A 32 7.17 2.12 10.83
C LEU A 32 6.60 2.16 12.25
N PRO A 33 7.39 2.53 13.25
CA PRO A 33 6.96 2.43 14.65
C PRO A 33 5.77 3.30 15.00
N ASP A 34 5.73 4.51 14.46
CA ASP A 34 4.70 5.52 14.73
C ASP A 34 4.14 6.04 13.40
N PRO A 35 3.14 5.37 12.81
CA PRO A 35 2.52 5.84 11.58
C PRO A 35 1.66 7.08 11.89
N ASP A 36 2.00 8.20 11.26
CA ASP A 36 1.24 9.46 11.33
C ASP A 36 0.53 9.68 9.98
N PHE A 37 -0.58 8.95 9.77
CA PHE A 37 -1.37 9.05 8.55
C PHE A 37 -2.82 8.60 8.79
N GLY A 38 -3.75 9.54 8.79
CA GLY A 38 -5.16 9.29 9.08
C GLY A 38 -6.03 9.00 7.87
N PHE A 39 -7.25 8.50 8.12
CA PHE A 39 -8.26 8.27 7.08
C PHE A 39 -8.76 9.57 6.40
N ASP A 40 -8.62 10.70 7.05
CA ASP A 40 -8.90 12.05 6.53
C ASP A 40 -7.93 12.48 5.42
N GLN A 41 -6.75 11.89 5.38
CA GLN A 41 -5.74 12.12 4.35
C GLN A 41 -5.95 11.26 3.09
N ILE A 42 -6.97 10.40 3.08
CA ILE A 42 -7.35 9.57 1.94
C ILE A 42 -8.62 10.14 1.33
N GLY A 43 -8.58 10.56 0.05
CA GLY A 43 -9.76 11.02 -0.66
C GLY A 43 -10.68 9.87 -1.05
N GLY A 44 -11.99 10.04 -0.87
CA GLY A 44 -13.01 9.06 -1.24
C GLY A 44 -12.90 7.72 -0.51
N LEU A 45 -13.12 6.64 -1.26
CA LEU A 45 -13.05 5.25 -0.81
C LEU A 45 -13.97 4.95 0.40
N ALA A 46 -15.13 5.58 0.47
CA ALA A 46 -16.01 5.51 1.65
C ALA A 46 -16.33 4.07 2.09
N SER A 47 -16.69 3.20 1.15
CA SER A 47 -17.00 1.79 1.45
C SER A 47 -15.79 1.03 1.99
N ALA A 48 -14.62 1.19 1.35
CA ALA A 48 -13.40 0.54 1.82
C ALA A 48 -12.96 1.07 3.20
N LYS A 49 -13.07 2.37 3.45
CA LYS A 49 -12.81 2.97 4.76
C LYS A 49 -13.72 2.39 5.85
N GLU A 50 -15.02 2.25 5.58
CA GLU A 50 -16.00 1.69 6.50
C GLU A 50 -15.64 0.25 6.88
N GLU A 51 -15.30 -0.59 5.91
CA GLU A 51 -14.87 -1.97 6.14
C GLU A 51 -13.58 -2.05 6.99
N ILE A 52 -12.60 -1.20 6.68
CA ILE A 52 -11.34 -1.15 7.44
C ILE A 52 -11.57 -0.60 8.86
N LEU A 53 -12.46 0.38 9.04
CA LEU A 53 -12.84 0.88 10.37
C LEU A 53 -13.60 -0.17 11.17
N THR A 54 -14.44 -0.99 10.52
CA THR A 54 -15.07 -2.14 11.15
C THR A 54 -14.01 -3.13 11.66
N TYR A 55 -12.99 -3.41 10.86
CA TYR A 55 -11.88 -4.26 11.29
C TYR A 55 -11.06 -3.64 12.43
N ALA A 56 -10.92 -2.30 12.47
CA ALA A 56 -10.25 -1.60 13.56
C ALA A 56 -10.89 -1.89 14.94
N CYS A 57 -12.21 -2.15 14.98
CA CYS A 57 -12.90 -2.51 16.21
C CYS A 57 -12.37 -3.78 16.88
N ALA A 58 -11.72 -4.67 16.12
CA ALA A 58 -11.04 -5.85 16.67
C ALA A 58 -9.96 -5.47 17.71
N ALA A 59 -9.27 -4.36 17.50
CA ALA A 59 -8.22 -3.88 18.39
C ALA A 59 -8.72 -2.82 19.39
N THR A 60 -9.69 -1.97 18.98
CA THR A 60 -10.11 -0.82 19.80
C THR A 60 -11.30 -1.13 20.72
N SER A 61 -12.12 -2.12 20.40
CA SER A 61 -13.36 -2.44 21.12
C SER A 61 -13.76 -3.91 20.88
N PRO A 62 -12.90 -4.89 21.21
CA PRO A 62 -13.14 -6.31 20.90
C PRO A 62 -14.41 -6.86 21.56
N GLU A 63 -14.82 -6.33 22.69
CA GLU A 63 -16.04 -6.72 23.41
C GLU A 63 -17.32 -6.50 22.60
N VAL A 64 -17.33 -5.57 21.66
CA VAL A 64 -18.49 -5.28 20.79
C VAL A 64 -18.83 -6.49 19.92
N TYR A 65 -17.85 -7.22 19.43
CA TYR A 65 -18.08 -8.43 18.65
C TYR A 65 -18.80 -9.50 19.49
N GLN A 66 -18.40 -9.67 20.75
CA GLN A 66 -19.05 -10.61 21.67
C GLN A 66 -20.50 -10.21 21.98
N HIS A 67 -20.77 -8.91 22.15
CA HIS A 67 -22.14 -8.41 22.36
C HIS A 67 -23.06 -8.70 21.18
N TRP A 68 -22.51 -8.76 19.96
CA TRP A 68 -23.27 -9.11 18.75
C TRP A 68 -23.22 -10.60 18.42
N GLY A 69 -22.61 -11.43 19.28
CA GLY A 69 -22.52 -12.88 19.10
C GLY A 69 -21.67 -13.30 17.88
N THR A 70 -20.67 -12.50 17.54
CA THR A 70 -19.78 -12.74 16.39
C THR A 70 -18.31 -12.57 16.79
N PHE A 71 -17.43 -12.75 15.83
CA PHE A 71 -15.97 -12.61 15.98
C PHE A 71 -15.43 -11.66 14.92
N PRO A 72 -14.30 -10.94 15.19
CA PRO A 72 -13.60 -10.20 14.16
C PRO A 72 -13.06 -11.16 13.10
N PRO A 73 -12.97 -10.75 11.81
CA PRO A 73 -12.30 -11.56 10.82
C PRO A 73 -10.82 -11.72 11.16
N SER A 74 -10.26 -12.90 10.90
CA SER A 74 -8.85 -13.21 11.19
C SER A 74 -7.90 -12.28 10.44
N ALA A 75 -8.24 -11.93 9.20
CA ALA A 75 -7.48 -11.00 8.37
C ALA A 75 -8.35 -10.44 7.24
N VAL A 76 -7.89 -9.32 6.65
CA VAL A 76 -8.57 -8.61 5.56
C VAL A 76 -7.71 -8.61 4.30
N LEU A 77 -8.30 -9.01 3.16
CA LEU A 77 -7.70 -8.90 1.83
C LEU A 77 -8.28 -7.69 1.09
N MET A 78 -7.44 -6.75 0.71
CA MET A 78 -7.80 -5.63 -0.13
C MET A 78 -7.53 -5.94 -1.61
N ILE A 79 -8.56 -5.86 -2.46
CA ILE A 79 -8.45 -6.05 -3.90
C ILE A 79 -8.72 -4.73 -4.63
N GLY A 80 -7.97 -4.44 -5.68
CA GLY A 80 -8.15 -3.23 -6.48
C GLY A 80 -6.90 -2.88 -7.28
N GLN A 81 -7.05 -2.05 -8.28
CA GLN A 81 -5.94 -1.65 -9.16
C GLN A 81 -4.75 -1.07 -8.38
N GLN A 82 -3.58 -1.06 -9.02
CA GLN A 82 -2.40 -0.41 -8.46
C GLN A 82 -2.64 1.11 -8.34
N GLY A 83 -2.16 1.72 -7.25
CA GLY A 83 -2.26 3.17 -7.05
C GLY A 83 -3.61 3.68 -6.54
N VAL A 84 -4.57 2.80 -6.17
CA VAL A 84 -5.89 3.23 -5.65
C VAL A 84 -5.90 3.52 -4.14
N GLY A 85 -4.80 3.28 -3.40
CA GLY A 85 -4.70 3.63 -1.98
C GLY A 85 -4.75 2.46 -1.00
N LYS A 86 -4.61 1.19 -1.42
CA LYS A 86 -4.63 0.01 -0.52
C LYS A 86 -3.64 0.12 0.65
N SER A 87 -2.39 0.47 0.38
CA SER A 87 -1.36 0.64 1.42
C SER A 87 -1.61 1.84 2.33
N LEU A 88 -2.27 2.88 1.82
CA LEU A 88 -2.66 4.03 2.62
C LEU A 88 -3.75 3.67 3.61
N LEU A 89 -4.75 2.87 3.20
CA LEU A 89 -5.80 2.35 4.08
C LEU A 89 -5.21 1.49 5.20
N ALA A 90 -4.25 0.60 4.90
CA ALA A 90 -3.58 -0.21 5.90
C ALA A 90 -2.77 0.65 6.90
N ARG A 91 -2.08 1.69 6.42
CA ARG A 91 -1.35 2.62 7.27
C ARG A 91 -2.29 3.46 8.15
N ALA A 92 -3.41 3.92 7.59
CA ALA A 92 -4.43 4.65 8.35
C ALA A 92 -5.08 3.77 9.43
N LEU A 93 -5.24 2.46 9.18
CA LEU A 93 -5.66 1.51 10.19
C LEU A 93 -4.67 1.47 11.36
N ALA A 94 -3.37 1.34 11.08
CA ALA A 94 -2.33 1.32 12.11
C ALA A 94 -2.33 2.59 12.97
N THR A 95 -2.47 3.77 12.34
CA THR A 95 -2.63 5.04 13.05
C THR A 95 -3.88 5.04 13.93
N ARG A 96 -5.01 4.56 13.41
CA ARG A 96 -6.29 4.50 14.13
C ARG A 96 -6.27 3.58 15.35
N THR A 97 -5.51 2.49 15.27
CA THR A 97 -5.39 1.47 16.33
C THR A 97 -4.17 1.69 17.21
N GLU A 98 -3.41 2.77 16.99
CA GLU A 98 -2.18 3.13 17.72
C GLU A 98 -1.14 1.99 17.72
N THR A 99 -1.11 1.20 16.64
CA THR A 99 -0.17 0.09 16.45
C THR A 99 1.00 0.52 15.56
N SER A 100 2.16 -0.11 15.72
CA SER A 100 3.23 0.01 14.73
C SER A 100 2.83 -0.66 13.43
N PHE A 101 3.28 -0.11 12.31
CA PHE A 101 2.95 -0.58 10.96
C PHE A 101 4.09 -1.37 10.34
N LEU A 102 3.90 -2.66 10.12
CA LEU A 102 4.86 -3.55 9.48
C LEU A 102 4.43 -3.84 8.04
N THR A 103 5.18 -3.33 7.07
CA THR A 103 4.95 -3.62 5.65
C THR A 103 5.85 -4.76 5.19
N VAL A 104 5.27 -5.74 4.51
CA VAL A 104 5.97 -6.86 3.88
C VAL A 104 5.76 -6.77 2.36
N ASP A 105 6.83 -6.46 1.64
CA ASP A 105 6.90 -6.46 0.17
C ASP A 105 7.12 -7.92 -0.28
N VAL A 106 6.03 -8.58 -0.64
CA VAL A 106 6.03 -10.02 -0.95
C VAL A 106 6.96 -10.36 -2.11
N PRO A 107 6.94 -9.66 -3.26
CA PRO A 107 7.88 -9.91 -4.35
C PRO A 107 9.33 -9.88 -3.91
N ARG A 108 9.68 -8.90 -3.10
CA ARG A 108 11.06 -8.72 -2.63
C ARG A 108 11.49 -9.80 -1.64
N VAL A 109 10.62 -10.14 -0.68
CA VAL A 109 10.87 -11.23 0.26
C VAL A 109 11.10 -12.55 -0.48
N VAL A 110 10.26 -12.86 -1.48
CA VAL A 110 10.40 -14.06 -2.30
C VAL A 110 11.73 -14.08 -3.05
N LEU A 111 12.11 -12.97 -3.68
CA LEU A 111 13.38 -12.88 -4.40
C LEU A 111 14.57 -13.07 -3.46
N ASP A 112 14.56 -12.45 -2.28
CA ASP A 112 15.66 -12.57 -1.31
C ASP A 112 15.75 -14.00 -0.74
N VAL A 113 14.62 -14.69 -0.53
CA VAL A 113 14.59 -16.09 -0.09
C VAL A 113 15.13 -17.03 -1.18
N VAL A 114 14.73 -16.83 -2.43
CA VAL A 114 15.20 -17.65 -3.58
C VAL A 114 16.70 -17.48 -3.81
N HIS A 115 17.21 -16.26 -3.77
CA HIS A 115 18.63 -15.98 -3.98
C HIS A 115 19.50 -16.37 -2.78
N GLY A 116 18.97 -16.26 -1.57
CA GLY A 116 19.70 -16.54 -0.33
C GLY A 116 19.96 -18.03 -0.07
N GLY A 117 19.38 -18.93 -0.87
CA GLY A 117 19.49 -20.40 -0.63
C GLY A 117 18.98 -20.80 0.75
N GLY A 118 18.04 -19.97 1.29
CA GLY A 118 17.71 -19.97 2.71
C GLY A 118 16.95 -21.20 3.15
N LYS A 119 17.16 -21.56 4.38
CA LYS A 119 16.40 -22.56 5.12
C LYS A 119 15.03 -21.94 5.47
N VAL A 120 14.08 -22.08 4.56
CA VAL A 120 12.72 -21.50 4.66
C VAL A 120 12.08 -21.80 6.03
N GLY A 121 12.26 -23.01 6.57
CA GLY A 121 11.73 -23.38 7.89
C GLY A 121 12.33 -22.56 9.04
N GLU A 122 13.63 -22.30 9.03
CA GLU A 122 14.30 -21.47 10.05
C GLU A 122 13.83 -20.01 9.95
N LEU A 123 13.59 -19.52 8.72
CA LEU A 123 13.07 -18.17 8.49
C LEU A 123 11.65 -18.01 9.06
N ILE A 124 10.76 -18.97 8.77
CA ILE A 124 9.38 -18.96 9.29
C ILE A 124 9.36 -19.06 10.81
N GLN A 125 10.21 -19.91 11.37
CA GLN A 125 10.32 -20.05 12.82
C GLN A 125 10.76 -18.73 13.46
N SER A 126 11.85 -18.13 12.95
CA SER A 126 12.35 -16.85 13.46
C SER A 126 11.34 -15.70 13.29
N TRP A 127 10.57 -15.73 12.19
CA TRP A 127 9.47 -14.79 11.96
C TRP A 127 8.38 -14.94 13.02
N THR A 128 7.94 -16.16 13.28
CA THR A 128 6.91 -16.44 14.30
C THR A 128 7.39 -16.01 15.68
N GLU A 129 8.62 -16.40 16.07
CA GLU A 129 9.20 -16.04 17.36
C GLU A 129 9.24 -14.52 17.58
N VAL A 130 9.65 -13.73 16.57
CA VAL A 130 9.71 -12.27 16.73
C VAL A 130 8.31 -11.66 16.81
N LEU A 131 7.33 -12.17 16.05
CA LEU A 131 5.96 -11.66 16.14
C LEU A 131 5.32 -11.93 17.51
N ASP A 132 5.55 -13.12 18.08
CA ASP A 132 5.03 -13.50 19.39
C ASP A 132 5.60 -12.62 20.54
N GLU A 133 6.82 -12.09 20.37
CA GLU A 133 7.44 -11.17 21.32
C GLU A 133 7.03 -9.71 21.12
N MET A 134 6.52 -9.37 19.92
CA MET A 134 6.16 -8.00 19.58
C MET A 134 4.86 -7.52 20.24
N PRO A 135 4.77 -6.22 20.58
CA PRO A 135 3.49 -5.62 20.91
C PRO A 135 2.55 -5.68 19.69
N PRO A 136 1.23 -5.40 19.88
CA PRO A 136 0.28 -5.39 18.77
C PRO A 136 0.76 -4.58 17.57
N LEU A 137 0.69 -5.18 16.38
CA LEU A 137 1.08 -4.59 15.09
C LEU A 137 -0.09 -4.57 14.12
N THR A 138 -0.01 -3.67 13.15
CA THR A 138 -0.72 -3.81 11.88
C THR A 138 0.26 -4.31 10.83
N VAL A 139 0.10 -5.55 10.38
CA VAL A 139 0.96 -6.19 9.38
C VAL A 139 0.29 -6.11 8.02
N PHE A 140 1.01 -5.62 7.03
CA PHE A 140 0.50 -5.43 5.68
C PHE A 140 1.37 -6.16 4.64
N PHE A 141 0.80 -7.16 3.99
CA PHE A 141 1.41 -7.88 2.87
C PHE A 141 0.99 -7.22 1.55
N SER A 142 1.96 -6.65 0.84
CA SER A 142 1.72 -6.05 -0.48
C SER A 142 1.98 -7.04 -1.61
N GLU A 143 1.22 -6.91 -2.70
CA GLU A 143 1.40 -7.68 -3.94
C GLU A 143 1.42 -9.21 -3.73
N LEU A 144 0.41 -9.71 -3.02
CA LEU A 144 0.28 -11.14 -2.68
C LEU A 144 0.21 -12.06 -3.90
N GLU A 145 -0.23 -11.56 -5.03
CA GLU A 145 -0.30 -12.28 -6.29
C GLU A 145 1.07 -12.69 -6.81
N PHE A 146 2.11 -11.94 -6.46
CA PHE A 146 3.44 -12.11 -7.04
C PHE A 146 3.36 -12.36 -8.56
N SER A 147 2.64 -11.49 -9.26
CA SER A 147 2.34 -11.61 -10.70
C SER A 147 3.60 -11.76 -11.56
N GLN A 148 4.70 -11.15 -11.15
CA GLN A 148 5.99 -11.31 -11.80
C GLN A 148 6.55 -12.74 -11.72
N ALA A 149 6.12 -13.54 -10.73
CA ALA A 149 6.56 -14.93 -10.66
C ALA A 149 5.96 -15.80 -11.77
N GLN A 150 4.74 -15.50 -12.23
CA GLN A 150 4.15 -16.21 -13.36
C GLN A 150 4.86 -15.84 -14.67
N GLU A 151 5.15 -14.58 -14.90
CA GLU A 151 5.92 -14.14 -16.08
C GLU A 151 7.37 -14.66 -16.05
N ILE A 152 8.00 -14.62 -14.87
CA ILE A 152 9.33 -15.20 -14.66
C ILE A 152 9.30 -16.73 -14.81
N GLY A 153 8.25 -17.40 -14.35
CA GLY A 153 8.08 -18.85 -14.46
C GLY A 153 7.93 -19.33 -15.91
N HIS A 154 7.32 -18.52 -16.79
CA HIS A 154 7.30 -18.79 -18.23
C HIS A 154 8.66 -18.58 -18.90
N GLN A 155 9.46 -17.63 -18.42
CA GLN A 155 10.80 -17.35 -18.92
C GLN A 155 11.91 -18.16 -18.26
N ARG A 156 11.66 -18.64 -17.01
CA ARG A 156 12.59 -19.45 -16.23
C ARG A 156 11.86 -20.65 -15.57
N PRO A 157 11.75 -21.76 -16.30
CA PRO A 157 11.07 -22.96 -15.80
C PRO A 157 11.74 -23.59 -14.56
N ASP A 158 12.95 -23.16 -14.23
CA ASP A 158 13.73 -23.66 -13.08
C ASP A 158 13.30 -23.05 -11.74
N LEU A 159 12.46 -22.00 -11.73
CA LEU A 159 11.98 -21.42 -10.47
C LEU A 159 10.91 -22.31 -9.82
N PRO A 160 11.09 -22.73 -8.56
CA PRO A 160 10.16 -23.61 -7.86
C PRO A 160 8.94 -22.82 -7.36
N ILE A 161 8.04 -22.42 -8.27
CA ILE A 161 6.86 -21.59 -7.95
C ILE A 161 5.98 -22.25 -6.87
N GLY A 162 5.83 -23.58 -6.91
CA GLY A 162 5.07 -24.33 -5.90
C GLY A 162 5.58 -24.08 -4.48
N PRO A 163 6.83 -24.44 -4.19
CA PRO A 163 7.45 -24.18 -2.89
C PRO A 163 7.46 -22.72 -2.45
N ILE A 164 7.63 -21.77 -3.38
CA ILE A 164 7.56 -20.33 -3.08
C ILE A 164 6.16 -19.96 -2.59
N MET A 165 5.13 -20.43 -3.27
CA MET A 165 3.75 -20.14 -2.88
C MET A 165 3.37 -20.83 -1.56
N ASP A 166 3.89 -22.01 -1.30
CA ASP A 166 3.68 -22.70 -0.03
C ASP A 166 4.36 -21.96 1.12
N PHE A 167 5.58 -21.45 0.89
CA PHE A 167 6.26 -20.55 1.83
C PHE A 167 5.43 -19.30 2.14
N LEU A 168 4.91 -18.62 1.12
CA LEU A 168 4.09 -17.42 1.33
C LEU A 168 2.79 -17.73 2.09
N LEU A 169 2.14 -18.83 1.76
CA LEU A 169 0.94 -19.27 2.46
C LEU A 169 1.23 -19.60 3.93
N GLU A 170 2.39 -20.16 4.22
CA GLU A 170 2.80 -20.43 5.60
C GLU A 170 3.18 -19.16 6.33
N LEU A 171 3.96 -18.25 5.73
CA LEU A 171 4.34 -16.96 6.31
C LEU A 171 3.09 -16.13 6.70
N VAL A 172 2.14 -15.99 5.77
CA VAL A 172 0.87 -15.29 6.01
C VAL A 172 0.06 -16.03 7.09
N GLY A 173 -0.04 -17.36 7.00
CA GLY A 173 -0.80 -18.16 7.96
C GLY A 173 -0.25 -18.05 9.39
N ARG A 174 1.08 -18.08 9.56
CA ARG A 174 1.72 -17.88 10.88
C ARG A 174 1.50 -16.47 11.43
N THR A 175 1.54 -15.45 10.55
CA THR A 175 1.26 -14.06 10.95
C THR A 175 -0.18 -13.90 11.42
N ILE A 176 -1.14 -14.53 10.76
CA ILE A 176 -2.55 -14.48 11.15
C ILE A 176 -2.80 -15.25 12.46
N ALA A 177 -2.11 -16.38 12.63
CA ALA A 177 -2.23 -17.20 13.84
C ALA A 177 -1.65 -16.54 15.10
N SER A 178 -0.82 -15.52 14.96
CA SER A 178 -0.40 -14.64 16.06
C SER A 178 -1.54 -13.66 16.36
N GLU A 179 -2.45 -14.03 17.24
CA GLU A 179 -3.76 -13.39 17.51
C GLU A 179 -3.68 -11.92 17.97
N ASN A 180 -2.49 -11.42 18.26
CA ASN A 180 -2.29 -10.04 18.74
C ASN A 180 -2.15 -9.00 17.62
N HIS A 181 -2.17 -9.40 16.37
CA HIS A 181 -1.88 -8.51 15.24
C HIS A 181 -3.08 -8.34 14.31
N LEU A 182 -3.22 -7.13 13.75
CA LEU A 182 -4.13 -6.89 12.65
C LEU A 182 -3.41 -7.21 11.34
N VAL A 183 -3.94 -8.12 10.54
CA VAL A 183 -3.29 -8.60 9.31
C VAL A 183 -4.09 -8.18 8.09
N LEU A 184 -3.42 -7.48 7.17
CA LEU A 184 -4.00 -7.10 5.88
C LEU A 184 -3.13 -7.63 4.75
N GLY A 185 -3.79 -8.05 3.68
CA GLY A 185 -3.16 -8.37 2.42
C GLY A 185 -3.66 -7.45 1.31
N ALA A 186 -2.88 -7.28 0.26
CA ALA A 186 -3.31 -6.55 -0.93
C ALA A 186 -2.91 -7.27 -2.21
N THR A 187 -3.81 -7.25 -3.18
CA THR A 187 -3.56 -7.70 -4.55
C THR A 187 -4.14 -6.73 -5.56
N SER A 188 -3.45 -6.58 -6.68
CA SER A 188 -3.95 -5.86 -7.86
C SER A 188 -4.46 -6.82 -8.94
N HIS A 189 -4.19 -8.12 -8.80
CA HIS A 189 -4.54 -9.18 -9.73
C HIS A 189 -5.23 -10.33 -8.99
N PRO A 190 -6.48 -10.15 -8.53
CA PRO A 190 -7.20 -11.15 -7.74
C PRO A 190 -7.35 -12.49 -8.47
N ASP A 191 -7.41 -12.47 -9.81
CA ASP A 191 -7.55 -13.67 -10.64
C ASP A 191 -6.33 -14.60 -10.58
N THR A 192 -5.16 -14.05 -10.26
CA THR A 192 -3.90 -14.81 -10.13
C THR A 192 -3.66 -15.32 -8.71
N LEU A 193 -4.42 -14.81 -7.74
CA LEU A 193 -4.26 -15.19 -6.34
C LEU A 193 -4.80 -16.61 -6.09
N ARG A 194 -3.99 -17.45 -5.43
CA ARG A 194 -4.47 -18.77 -5.04
C ARG A 194 -5.65 -18.69 -4.06
N ARG A 195 -6.68 -19.49 -4.29
CA ARG A 195 -7.86 -19.59 -3.40
C ARG A 195 -7.49 -19.93 -1.96
N ALA A 196 -6.35 -20.57 -1.75
CA ALA A 196 -5.84 -20.89 -0.41
C ALA A 196 -5.63 -19.65 0.47
N PHE A 197 -5.42 -18.46 -0.09
CA PHE A 197 -5.30 -17.22 0.70
C PHE A 197 -6.63 -16.76 1.30
N VAL A 198 -7.76 -17.12 0.69
CA VAL A 198 -9.11 -16.77 1.18
C VAL A 198 -9.83 -17.95 1.83
N ALA A 199 -9.09 -18.99 2.21
CA ALA A 199 -9.61 -20.11 2.97
C ALA A 199 -9.93 -19.68 4.42
N PRO A 200 -10.84 -20.40 5.12
CA PRO A 200 -11.13 -20.15 6.54
C PRO A 200 -9.86 -20.09 7.40
N GLY A 201 -9.80 -19.14 8.34
CA GLY A 201 -8.62 -18.89 9.17
C GLY A 201 -7.48 -18.14 8.47
N ARG A 202 -7.75 -17.57 7.28
CA ARG A 202 -6.83 -16.69 6.55
C ARG A 202 -7.47 -15.35 6.26
N PHE A 203 -7.43 -14.84 5.03
CA PHE A 203 -8.13 -13.60 4.68
C PHE A 203 -9.64 -13.86 4.55
N GLU A 204 -10.34 -13.83 5.68
CA GLU A 204 -11.78 -14.15 5.73
C GLU A 204 -12.64 -13.01 5.18
N ARG A 205 -12.16 -11.77 5.22
CA ARG A 205 -12.86 -10.63 4.65
C ARG A 205 -12.14 -10.10 3.44
N VAL A 206 -12.86 -9.98 2.32
CA VAL A 206 -12.36 -9.34 1.10
C VAL A 206 -13.00 -7.97 0.98
N VAL A 207 -12.16 -6.94 0.78
CA VAL A 207 -12.57 -5.53 0.64
C VAL A 207 -12.14 -5.02 -0.71
N GLU A 208 -13.11 -4.56 -1.51
CA GLU A 208 -12.86 -3.93 -2.79
C GLU A 208 -12.47 -2.46 -2.59
N VAL A 209 -11.30 -2.08 -3.13
CA VAL A 209 -10.79 -0.72 -3.09
C VAL A 209 -10.94 -0.10 -4.47
N ILE A 210 -12.13 0.45 -4.73
CA ILE A 210 -12.53 1.01 -6.02
C ILE A 210 -12.93 2.47 -5.82
N PRO A 211 -12.14 3.43 -6.32
CA PRO A 211 -12.50 4.84 -6.27
C PRO A 211 -13.74 5.13 -7.13
N ARG A 212 -14.67 5.91 -6.63
CA ARG A 212 -15.82 6.42 -7.41
C ARG A 212 -15.36 7.59 -8.28
N PHE A 213 -15.32 7.36 -9.56
CA PHE A 213 -14.94 8.38 -10.52
C PHE A 213 -16.13 9.29 -10.86
N PRO A 214 -15.95 10.61 -11.00
CA PRO A 214 -14.73 11.41 -10.74
C PRO A 214 -14.59 11.89 -9.28
N ALA A 215 -15.60 11.66 -8.42
CA ALA A 215 -15.72 12.30 -7.11
C ALA A 215 -14.52 12.01 -6.18
N ASP A 216 -14.15 10.74 -6.02
CA ASP A 216 -13.07 10.34 -5.11
C ASP A 216 -11.70 10.83 -5.62
N VAL A 217 -11.52 10.92 -6.95
CA VAL A 217 -10.30 11.49 -7.56
C VAL A 217 -10.19 12.98 -7.25
N ILE A 218 -11.29 13.72 -7.39
CA ILE A 218 -11.33 15.16 -7.09
C ILE A 218 -11.03 15.41 -5.62
N GLU A 219 -11.66 14.66 -4.71
CA GLU A 219 -11.41 14.76 -3.28
C GLU A 219 -9.94 14.50 -2.96
N THR A 220 -9.34 13.46 -3.56
CA THR A 220 -7.91 13.16 -3.41
C THR A 220 -7.04 14.32 -3.87
N LEU A 221 -7.31 14.89 -5.04
CA LEU A 221 -6.56 16.03 -5.57
C LEU A 221 -6.66 17.25 -4.66
N GLN A 222 -7.85 17.53 -4.11
CA GLN A 222 -8.08 18.64 -3.18
C GLN A 222 -7.29 18.48 -1.88
N ILE A 223 -7.26 17.26 -1.32
CA ILE A 223 -6.45 16.95 -0.12
C ILE A 223 -4.96 17.21 -0.40
N HIS A 224 -4.44 16.66 -1.49
CA HIS A 224 -3.02 16.83 -1.86
C HIS A 224 -2.67 18.28 -2.22
N ALA A 225 -3.59 19.02 -2.85
CA ALA A 225 -3.41 20.44 -3.14
C ALA A 225 -3.35 21.27 -1.84
N THR A 226 -4.27 21.01 -0.91
CA THR A 226 -4.31 21.67 0.39
C THR A 226 -3.04 21.40 1.20
N ASP A 227 -2.60 20.15 1.27
CA ASP A 227 -1.35 19.75 1.95
C ASP A 227 -0.12 20.44 1.31
N ALA A 228 -0.07 20.51 -0.03
CA ALA A 228 1.02 21.20 -0.72
C ALA A 228 1.06 22.70 -0.38
N GLN A 229 -0.10 23.36 -0.32
CA GLN A 229 -0.21 24.79 0.06
C GLN A 229 0.17 25.02 1.52
N GLN A 230 -0.24 24.14 2.43
CA GLN A 230 0.13 24.20 3.84
C GLN A 230 1.66 24.08 4.03
N ARG A 231 2.29 23.11 3.34
CA ARG A 231 3.75 22.94 3.37
C ARG A 231 4.50 24.12 2.78
N ALA A 232 3.95 24.74 1.74
CA ALA A 232 4.57 25.89 1.09
C ALA A 232 4.36 27.21 1.89
N GLY A 233 3.39 27.28 2.81
CA GLY A 233 3.01 28.48 3.54
C GLY A 233 2.43 29.59 2.64
N ARG A 234 2.03 29.26 1.40
CA ARG A 234 1.45 30.19 0.44
C ARG A 234 0.43 29.51 -0.48
N PRO A 235 -0.51 30.27 -1.09
CA PRO A 235 -1.37 29.73 -2.14
C PRO A 235 -0.53 29.29 -3.35
N LEU A 236 -0.75 28.06 -3.81
CA LEU A 236 -0.08 27.48 -4.98
C LEU A 236 -1.03 27.32 -6.16
N LEU A 237 -2.32 27.28 -5.92
CA LEU A 237 -3.36 27.07 -6.92
C LEU A 237 -4.32 28.26 -6.93
N GLU A 238 -4.85 28.62 -8.12
CA GLU A 238 -5.82 29.67 -8.34
C GLU A 238 -7.05 29.11 -9.03
N ASP A 239 -8.19 29.13 -8.35
CA ASP A 239 -9.54 28.74 -8.83
C ASP A 239 -9.54 27.53 -9.81
N VAL A 240 -9.03 26.41 -9.38
CA VAL A 240 -8.97 25.20 -10.21
C VAL A 240 -10.35 24.56 -10.32
N ASP A 241 -10.86 24.48 -11.54
CA ASP A 241 -12.05 23.71 -11.87
C ASP A 241 -11.68 22.20 -11.97
N TRP A 242 -11.74 21.51 -10.83
CA TRP A 242 -11.40 20.10 -10.73
C TRP A 242 -12.28 19.19 -11.61
N GLN A 243 -13.57 19.53 -11.76
CA GLN A 243 -14.47 18.80 -12.64
C GLN A 243 -14.00 18.87 -14.09
N ARG A 244 -13.55 20.05 -14.51
CA ARG A 244 -13.02 20.26 -15.86
C ARG A 244 -11.63 19.63 -16.05
N VAL A 245 -10.82 19.52 -15.01
CA VAL A 245 -9.50 18.87 -15.06
C VAL A 245 -9.65 17.36 -15.19
N VAL A 246 -10.42 16.74 -14.29
CA VAL A 246 -10.63 15.29 -14.26
C VAL A 246 -11.51 14.87 -15.43
N GLY A 247 -12.58 15.60 -15.72
CA GLY A 247 -13.49 15.40 -16.85
C GLY A 247 -14.05 13.98 -16.86
N GLN A 248 -13.95 13.34 -18.04
CA GLN A 248 -14.38 11.96 -18.26
C GLN A 248 -13.18 11.01 -18.44
N ILE A 249 -12.00 11.40 -18.00
CA ILE A 249 -10.76 10.66 -18.19
C ILE A 249 -10.56 9.72 -17.01
N SER A 250 -10.97 8.46 -17.16
CA SER A 250 -10.89 7.44 -16.10
C SER A 250 -9.64 6.54 -16.18
N GLU A 251 -8.82 6.69 -17.21
CA GLU A 251 -7.65 5.84 -17.44
C GLU A 251 -6.56 5.94 -16.35
N PRO A 252 -6.20 7.16 -15.84
CA PRO A 252 -5.22 7.27 -14.78
C PRO A 252 -5.76 6.75 -13.44
N SER A 253 -4.95 5.99 -12.70
CA SER A 253 -5.27 5.65 -11.31
C SER A 253 -5.30 6.89 -10.41
N THR A 254 -5.89 6.77 -9.21
CA THR A 254 -5.87 7.88 -8.24
C THR A 254 -4.45 8.35 -7.92
N GLY A 255 -3.50 7.41 -7.81
CA GLY A 255 -2.09 7.74 -7.61
C GLY A 255 -1.45 8.47 -8.80
N ASP A 256 -1.87 8.17 -10.03
CA ASP A 256 -1.40 8.90 -11.21
C ASP A 256 -1.91 10.34 -11.24
N TRP A 257 -3.15 10.55 -10.83
CA TRP A 257 -3.71 11.90 -10.69
C TRP A 257 -2.90 12.75 -9.68
N VAL A 258 -2.50 12.16 -8.57
CA VAL A 258 -1.60 12.82 -7.61
C VAL A 258 -0.23 13.11 -8.23
N ARG A 259 0.33 12.20 -9.02
CA ARG A 259 1.59 12.41 -9.76
C ARG A 259 1.48 13.56 -10.75
N ILE A 260 0.36 13.69 -11.45
CA ILE A 260 0.06 14.79 -12.38
C ILE A 260 0.06 16.13 -11.64
N LEU A 261 -0.65 16.24 -10.51
CA LEU A 261 -0.65 17.43 -9.68
C LEU A 261 0.78 17.84 -9.27
N HIS A 262 1.54 16.87 -8.71
CA HIS A 262 2.90 17.12 -8.29
C HIS A 262 3.86 17.44 -9.46
N ALA A 263 3.60 16.92 -10.66
CA ALA A 263 4.39 17.25 -11.85
C ALA A 263 4.23 18.72 -12.24
N VAL A 264 3.02 19.27 -12.18
CA VAL A 264 2.77 20.70 -12.40
C VAL A 264 3.49 21.53 -11.33
N LEU A 265 3.36 21.18 -10.05
CA LEU A 265 4.02 21.90 -8.95
C LEU A 265 5.56 21.89 -9.12
N ARG A 266 6.16 20.74 -9.47
CA ARG A 266 7.60 20.65 -9.72
C ARG A 266 8.02 21.48 -10.93
N ARG A 267 7.22 21.57 -11.99
CA ARG A 267 7.49 22.42 -13.15
C ARG A 267 7.51 23.90 -12.75
N LYS A 268 6.49 24.35 -11.99
CA LYS A 268 6.44 25.73 -11.48
C LYS A 268 7.65 26.06 -10.59
N ALA A 269 8.03 25.15 -9.69
CA ALA A 269 9.21 25.32 -8.84
C ALA A 269 10.51 25.43 -9.66
N ARG A 270 10.66 24.65 -10.73
CA ARG A 270 11.81 24.76 -11.64
C ARG A 270 11.88 26.12 -12.35
N CYS A 271 10.75 26.63 -12.85
CA CYS A 271 10.69 27.95 -13.48
C CYS A 271 11.05 29.06 -12.49
N GLU A 272 10.51 29.01 -11.26
CA GLU A 272 10.86 29.94 -10.20
C GLU A 272 12.35 29.92 -9.85
N ALA A 273 12.95 28.71 -9.75
CA ALA A 273 14.39 28.56 -9.53
C ALA A 273 15.25 29.09 -10.69
N GLY A 274 14.70 29.10 -11.91
CA GLY A 274 15.32 29.72 -13.09
C GLY A 274 15.18 31.23 -13.16
N GLY A 275 14.54 31.89 -12.18
CA GLY A 275 14.31 33.33 -12.16
C GLY A 275 13.13 33.81 -13.01
N GLU A 276 12.28 32.87 -13.45
CA GLU A 276 11.07 33.24 -14.20
C GLU A 276 9.96 33.72 -13.23
N SER A 277 9.13 34.68 -13.68
CA SER A 277 7.93 35.05 -12.94
C SER A 277 6.88 33.94 -13.08
N VAL A 278 6.50 33.31 -11.96
CA VAL A 278 5.60 32.16 -11.95
C VAL A 278 4.25 32.53 -11.35
N THR A 279 3.18 32.26 -12.09
CA THR A 279 1.80 32.34 -11.61
C THR A 279 1.38 31.09 -10.84
N PRO A 280 0.36 31.14 -9.96
CA PRO A 280 -0.25 29.96 -9.38
C PRO A 280 -0.68 28.94 -10.44
N VAL A 281 -0.86 27.68 -10.03
CA VAL A 281 -1.34 26.62 -10.90
C VAL A 281 -2.79 26.85 -11.28
N THR A 282 -3.08 26.83 -12.57
CA THR A 282 -4.41 27.01 -13.14
C THR A 282 -5.02 25.70 -13.62
N THR A 283 -6.31 25.70 -13.92
CA THR A 283 -7.02 24.59 -14.60
C THR A 283 -6.30 24.19 -15.89
N GLN A 284 -5.79 25.18 -16.66
CA GLN A 284 -5.10 24.90 -17.93
C GLN A 284 -3.76 24.20 -17.73
N ASP A 285 -2.96 24.59 -16.73
CA ASP A 285 -1.70 23.92 -16.40
C ASP A 285 -1.88 22.43 -16.13
N LEU A 286 -2.94 22.10 -15.37
CA LEU A 286 -3.27 20.70 -15.04
C LEU A 286 -3.73 19.92 -16.27
N LYS A 287 -4.58 20.49 -17.13
CA LYS A 287 -5.03 19.84 -18.37
C LYS A 287 -3.88 19.55 -19.31
N GLU A 288 -2.96 20.47 -19.48
CA GLU A 288 -1.76 20.24 -20.31
C GLU A 288 -0.92 19.09 -19.75
N GLU A 289 -0.80 18.97 -18.42
CA GLU A 289 -0.06 17.87 -17.81
C GLU A 289 -0.78 16.53 -17.95
N VAL A 290 -2.10 16.51 -17.85
CA VAL A 290 -2.92 15.32 -18.15
C VAL A 290 -2.66 14.84 -19.58
N ASP A 291 -2.66 15.76 -20.54
CA ASP A 291 -2.41 15.41 -21.95
C ASP A 291 -1.00 14.85 -22.15
N ARG A 292 0.02 15.44 -21.51
CA ARG A 292 1.40 14.93 -21.53
C ARG A 292 1.49 13.53 -20.93
N PHE A 293 0.84 13.32 -19.79
CA PHE A 293 0.80 12.03 -19.12
C PHE A 293 0.17 10.95 -20.02
N ARG A 294 -0.96 11.25 -20.65
CA ARG A 294 -1.64 10.33 -21.58
C ARG A 294 -0.79 10.02 -22.81
N GLN A 295 -0.10 11.02 -23.36
CA GLN A 295 0.81 10.80 -24.49
C GLN A 295 1.99 9.90 -24.10
N ALA A 296 2.52 10.07 -22.88
CA ALA A 296 3.60 9.21 -22.37
C ALA A 296 3.14 7.76 -22.18
N LEU A 297 1.95 7.55 -21.60
CA LEU A 297 1.36 6.21 -21.44
C LEU A 297 1.16 5.51 -22.77
N LYS A 298 0.63 6.20 -23.77
CA LYS A 298 0.44 5.62 -25.12
C LYS A 298 1.75 5.12 -25.73
N ARG A 299 2.87 5.81 -25.50
CA ARG A 299 4.20 5.38 -26.01
C ARG A 299 4.72 4.14 -25.30
N ILE A 300 4.40 3.96 -24.04
CA ILE A 300 4.81 2.77 -23.25
C ILE A 300 3.96 1.55 -23.62
N GLN A 301 2.68 1.75 -23.93
CA GLN A 301 1.74 0.68 -24.28
C GLN A 301 1.87 0.17 -25.73
N VAL A 302 2.59 0.88 -26.59
CA VAL A 302 2.91 0.38 -27.94
C VAL A 302 4.00 -0.69 -27.75
N PRO A 303 3.72 -1.98 -28.02
CA PRO A 303 4.78 -2.97 -28.09
C PRO A 303 5.76 -2.47 -29.16
N ASP A 304 7.02 -2.36 -28.80
CA ASP A 304 8.07 -2.20 -29.81
C ASP A 304 7.97 -3.40 -30.77
N GLY A 305 7.26 -3.19 -31.88
CA GLY A 305 7.35 -4.01 -33.04
C GLY A 305 8.76 -3.80 -33.68
N GLY A 306 9.76 -3.90 -32.83
CA GLY A 306 11.16 -3.83 -33.23
C GLY A 306 11.52 -5.13 -33.92
N ASN A 307 11.51 -5.10 -35.23
CA ASN A 307 12.34 -5.97 -36.03
C ASN A 307 13.80 -5.86 -35.56
N TYR A 308 14.18 -6.68 -34.61
CA TYR A 308 15.58 -7.08 -34.45
C TYR A 308 15.76 -8.34 -35.27
N LEU A 309 16.11 -8.13 -36.55
CA LEU A 309 16.84 -9.08 -37.37
C LEU A 309 18.31 -9.12 -36.90
#